data_27ebaec7c8ffe737b0369eb1287ebf38
#
_entry.id   27ebaec7c8ffe737b0369eb1287ebf38
#
_cell.length_a   1.000
_cell.length_b   1.000
_cell.length_c   1.000
_cell.angle_alpha   90.00
_cell.angle_beta   90.00
_cell.angle_gamma   90.00
#
_symmetry.space_group_name_H-M   'P 1'
#
loop_
_entity.id
_entity.type
_entity.pdbx_description
1 polymer ?
#
loop_
_entity_poly.entity_id
_entity_poly.type
_entity_poly.pdbx_seq_one_letter_code
_entity_poly.pdbx_strand_id
1 'polypeptide(L)'
;MKDELTSVLAELKETDILLLGSPIYYDNITSGMAAFLERFLFSNYIYSEEIPIVFPKVLPTGFIYDMNITREQAQKVHLYSNLEKYQRSITEVLGCRPELLYAYNTWQFSDYSKYESSIFSESEKRKQREEQFPLDCQAAYDLGAKLVRQVQEMKQRGGNNQ
;
A
#
# COMPACT_ATOMS: atom_id res chain seq x y z
N MET A 1 -19.77 -15.71 0.13
CA MET A 1 -20.54 -14.58 -0.40
C MET A 1 -20.04 -14.34 -1.82
N LYS A 2 -20.92 -14.32 -2.82
CA LYS A 2 -20.55 -13.99 -4.21
C LYS A 2 -20.89 -12.51 -4.44
N ASP A 3 -19.90 -11.72 -4.70
CA ASP A 3 -19.95 -10.29 -5.00
C ASP A 3 -18.92 -9.96 -6.08
N GLU A 4 -18.84 -8.70 -6.51
CA GLU A 4 -17.91 -8.23 -7.53
C GLU A 4 -16.44 -8.44 -7.13
N LEU A 5 -16.12 -8.42 -5.84
CA LEU A 5 -14.76 -8.64 -5.33
C LEU A 5 -14.30 -10.11 -5.51
N THR A 6 -15.25 -11.05 -5.64
CA THR A 6 -14.91 -12.48 -5.76
C THR A 6 -14.02 -12.78 -6.97
N SER A 7 -14.27 -12.13 -8.11
CA SER A 7 -13.43 -12.26 -9.31
C SER A 7 -12.03 -11.68 -9.11
N VAL A 8 -11.94 -10.50 -8.51
CA VAL A 8 -10.67 -9.84 -8.20
C VAL A 8 -9.81 -10.72 -7.27
N LEU A 9 -10.43 -11.27 -6.21
CA LEU A 9 -9.72 -12.16 -5.28
C LEU A 9 -9.22 -13.45 -5.95
N ALA A 10 -9.93 -13.95 -6.95
CA ALA A 10 -9.49 -15.11 -7.72
C ALA A 10 -8.27 -14.76 -8.61
N GLU A 11 -8.29 -13.60 -9.27
CA GLU A 11 -7.19 -13.12 -10.11
C GLU A 11 -5.91 -12.87 -9.31
N LEU A 12 -6.00 -12.46 -8.04
CA LEU A 12 -4.83 -12.24 -7.18
C LEU A 12 -3.98 -13.50 -6.99
N LYS A 13 -4.57 -14.69 -7.09
CA LYS A 13 -3.82 -15.96 -7.01
C LYS A 13 -2.91 -16.20 -8.22
N GLU A 14 -3.25 -15.61 -9.35
CA GLU A 14 -2.47 -15.71 -10.60
C GLU A 14 -1.52 -14.52 -10.82
N THR A 15 -1.70 -13.45 -10.05
CA THR A 15 -0.93 -12.19 -10.16
C THR A 15 0.49 -12.37 -9.63
N ASP A 16 1.47 -11.83 -10.32
CA ASP A 16 2.88 -11.85 -9.89
C ASP A 16 3.25 -10.76 -8.88
N ILE A 17 2.52 -9.63 -8.88
CA ILE A 17 2.76 -8.46 -8.03
C ILE A 17 1.42 -7.88 -7.60
N LEU A 18 1.34 -7.43 -6.35
CA LEU A 18 0.22 -6.63 -5.84
C LEU A 18 0.69 -5.22 -5.50
N LEU A 19 0.07 -4.21 -6.12
CA LEU A 19 0.31 -2.82 -5.79
C LEU A 19 -0.96 -2.20 -5.20
N LEU A 20 -0.85 -1.73 -3.97
CA LEU A 20 -1.93 -1.10 -3.21
C LEU A 20 -1.69 0.40 -3.11
N GLY A 21 -2.76 1.19 -3.15
CA GLY A 21 -2.71 2.63 -2.93
C GLY A 21 -3.87 3.08 -2.04
N SER A 22 -3.58 3.88 -1.03
CA SER A 22 -4.62 4.44 -0.17
C SER A 22 -4.26 5.84 0.30
N PRO A 23 -5.16 6.83 0.16
CA PRO A 23 -5.04 8.04 0.95
C PRO A 23 -5.19 7.72 2.44
N ILE A 24 -4.58 8.56 3.27
CA ILE A 24 -4.66 8.45 4.73
C ILE A 24 -5.74 9.39 5.25
N TYR A 25 -6.74 8.81 5.89
CA TYR A 25 -7.80 9.51 6.58
C TYR A 25 -7.85 9.10 8.04
N TYR A 26 -7.90 10.08 8.96
CA TYR A 26 -7.92 9.84 10.41
C TYR A 26 -6.79 8.89 10.84
N ASP A 27 -5.59 9.18 10.39
CA ASP A 27 -4.36 8.44 10.70
C ASP A 27 -4.41 6.94 10.35
N ASN A 28 -5.20 6.60 9.33
CA ASN A 28 -5.38 5.23 8.86
C ASN A 28 -5.62 5.16 7.35
N ILE A 29 -5.53 3.96 6.78
CA ILE A 29 -5.99 3.69 5.41
C ILE A 29 -7.50 3.93 5.30
N THR A 30 -8.00 4.14 4.08
CA THR A 30 -9.44 4.31 3.86
C THR A 30 -10.23 3.08 4.27
N SER A 31 -11.50 3.29 4.64
CA SER A 31 -12.42 2.19 4.97
C SER A 31 -12.58 1.18 3.81
N GLY A 32 -12.56 1.65 2.55
CA GLY A 32 -12.59 0.80 1.38
C GLY A 32 -11.36 -0.10 1.27
N MET A 33 -10.16 0.46 1.49
CA MET A 33 -8.92 -0.32 1.51
C MET A 33 -8.89 -1.30 2.70
N ALA A 34 -9.36 -0.88 3.88
CA ALA A 34 -9.43 -1.75 5.03
C ALA A 34 -10.39 -2.92 4.79
N ALA A 35 -11.58 -2.67 4.22
CA ALA A 35 -12.54 -3.72 3.87
C ALA A 35 -11.99 -4.69 2.81
N PHE A 36 -11.28 -4.18 1.80
CA PHE A 36 -10.58 -5.02 0.83
C PHE A 36 -9.55 -5.93 1.49
N LEU A 37 -8.66 -5.36 2.32
CA LEU A 37 -7.62 -6.12 3.01
C LEU A 37 -8.22 -7.15 3.98
N GLU A 38 -9.25 -6.77 4.75
CA GLU A 38 -9.94 -7.69 5.63
C GLU A 38 -10.49 -8.88 4.84
N ARG A 39 -11.22 -8.63 3.76
CA ARG A 39 -11.79 -9.68 2.93
C ARG A 39 -10.73 -10.55 2.27
N PHE A 40 -9.68 -9.95 1.74
CA PHE A 40 -8.60 -10.65 1.04
C PHE A 40 -7.76 -11.49 2.01
N LEU A 41 -7.26 -10.89 3.09
CA LEU A 41 -6.37 -11.56 4.02
C LEU A 41 -7.11 -12.64 4.81
N PHE A 42 -8.32 -12.33 5.32
CA PHE A 42 -9.11 -13.28 6.08
C PHE A 42 -9.54 -14.52 5.28
N SER A 43 -9.84 -14.34 3.98
CA SER A 43 -10.20 -15.48 3.11
C SER A 43 -9.02 -16.45 2.85
N ASN A 44 -7.79 -16.04 3.16
CA ASN A 44 -6.58 -16.83 3.01
C ASN A 44 -5.96 -17.26 4.34
N TYR A 45 -6.66 -17.02 5.45
CA TYR A 45 -6.26 -17.42 6.80
C TYR A 45 -7.24 -18.47 7.34
N ILE A 46 -6.72 -19.58 7.86
CA ILE A 46 -7.54 -20.61 8.53
C ILE A 46 -7.03 -20.87 9.94
N TYR A 47 -7.94 -21.26 10.83
CA TYR A 47 -7.62 -21.57 12.23
C TYR A 47 -7.05 -23.00 12.34
N SER A 48 -5.89 -23.23 11.75
CA SER A 48 -5.15 -24.48 11.80
C SER A 48 -3.75 -24.24 12.35
N GLU A 49 -3.28 -25.09 13.22
CA GLU A 49 -1.90 -25.03 13.73
C GLU A 49 -0.89 -25.47 12.67
N GLU A 50 -1.27 -26.40 11.78
CA GLU A 50 -0.37 -26.97 10.77
C GLU A 50 -0.31 -26.12 9.49
N ILE A 51 -1.46 -25.63 9.00
CA ILE A 51 -1.57 -24.88 7.75
C ILE A 51 -2.45 -23.64 7.99
N PRO A 52 -1.91 -22.60 8.64
CA PRO A 52 -2.69 -21.39 8.94
C PRO A 52 -2.95 -20.51 7.70
N ILE A 53 -2.11 -20.59 6.68
CA ILE A 53 -2.19 -19.77 5.48
C ILE A 53 -2.43 -20.65 4.24
N VAL A 54 -3.44 -20.29 3.45
CA VAL A 54 -3.82 -21.02 2.23
C VAL A 54 -3.58 -20.22 0.95
N PHE A 55 -2.98 -19.04 1.03
CA PHE A 55 -2.56 -18.31 -0.15
C PHE A 55 -1.41 -19.09 -0.84
N PRO A 56 -1.52 -19.38 -2.16
CA PRO A 56 -0.74 -20.45 -2.78
C PRO A 56 0.73 -20.10 -3.06
N LYS A 57 1.14 -18.84 -2.89
CA LYS A 57 2.49 -18.40 -3.24
C LYS A 57 2.93 -17.15 -2.46
N VAL A 58 4.22 -16.86 -2.47
CA VAL A 58 4.73 -15.55 -2.06
C VAL A 58 4.33 -14.51 -3.11
N LEU A 59 3.72 -13.41 -2.67
CA LEU A 59 3.26 -12.33 -3.56
C LEU A 59 3.96 -11.02 -3.19
N PRO A 60 4.98 -10.60 -3.95
CA PRO A 60 5.61 -9.30 -3.78
C PRO A 60 4.58 -8.17 -3.84
N THR A 61 4.58 -7.33 -2.81
CA THR A 61 3.55 -6.30 -2.61
C THR A 61 4.20 -4.95 -2.42
N GLY A 62 3.67 -3.92 -3.08
CA GLY A 62 3.95 -2.51 -2.81
C GLY A 62 2.73 -1.84 -2.17
N PHE A 63 2.97 -0.90 -1.25
CA PHE A 63 1.90 -0.09 -0.69
C PHE A 63 2.29 1.39 -0.71
N ILE A 64 1.50 2.19 -1.44
CA ILE A 64 1.64 3.64 -1.57
C ILE A 64 0.61 4.31 -0.67
N TYR A 65 1.08 5.15 0.24
CA TYR A 65 0.24 5.97 1.10
C TYR A 65 0.40 7.44 0.71
N ASP A 66 -0.69 8.11 0.40
CA ASP A 66 -0.68 9.56 0.19
C ASP A 66 -1.42 10.29 1.31
N MET A 67 -0.93 11.46 1.69
CA MET A 67 -1.47 12.16 2.82
C MET A 67 -1.29 13.67 2.76
N ASN A 68 -2.25 14.36 3.38
CA ASN A 68 -2.24 15.82 3.46
C ASN A 68 -1.27 16.37 4.52
N ILE A 69 -0.84 15.55 5.48
CA ILE A 69 0.07 15.95 6.57
C ILE A 69 1.55 15.81 6.18
N THR A 70 2.41 16.56 6.84
CA THR A 70 3.86 16.45 6.68
C THR A 70 4.40 15.19 7.36
N ARG A 71 5.65 14.83 7.06
CA ARG A 71 6.35 13.72 7.72
C ARG A 71 6.42 13.89 9.23
N GLU A 72 6.70 15.11 9.71
CA GLU A 72 6.79 15.45 11.13
C GLU A 72 5.43 15.30 11.83
N GLN A 73 4.36 15.72 11.15
CA GLN A 73 3.00 15.52 11.66
C GLN A 73 2.64 14.03 11.73
N ALA A 74 2.97 13.25 10.69
CA ALA A 74 2.74 11.81 10.67
C ALA A 74 3.45 11.08 11.83
N GLN A 75 4.65 11.52 12.21
CA GLN A 75 5.36 11.00 13.38
C GLN A 75 4.62 11.33 14.69
N LYS A 76 4.15 12.57 14.84
CA LYS A 76 3.44 13.02 16.05
C LYS A 76 2.14 12.26 16.31
N VAL A 77 1.40 11.90 15.25
CA VAL A 77 0.14 11.13 15.36
C VAL A 77 0.35 9.62 15.35
N HIS A 78 1.59 9.15 15.46
CA HIS A 78 1.92 7.72 15.46
C HIS A 78 1.41 6.94 14.22
N LEU A 79 1.31 7.61 13.06
CA LEU A 79 0.77 7.02 11.83
C LEU A 79 1.42 5.68 11.47
N TYR A 80 2.74 5.60 11.58
CA TYR A 80 3.47 4.38 11.20
C TYR A 80 3.05 3.16 12.01
N SER A 81 2.81 3.32 13.31
CA SER A 81 2.33 2.24 14.17
C SER A 81 0.93 1.77 13.78
N ASN A 82 0.07 2.71 13.35
CA ASN A 82 -1.26 2.38 12.86
C ASN A 82 -1.23 1.57 11.57
N LEU A 83 -0.29 1.90 10.68
CA LEU A 83 -0.15 1.23 9.38
C LEU A 83 0.61 -0.10 9.48
N GLU A 84 1.49 -0.26 10.46
CA GLU A 84 2.32 -1.46 10.62
C GLU A 84 1.48 -2.74 10.82
N LYS A 85 0.33 -2.66 11.47
CA LYS A 85 -0.57 -3.81 11.64
C LYS A 85 -1.02 -4.41 10.29
N TYR A 86 -1.33 -3.56 9.30
CA TYR A 86 -1.69 -4.01 7.95
C TYR A 86 -0.49 -4.63 7.23
N GLN A 87 0.68 -4.00 7.34
CA GLN A 87 1.91 -4.50 6.75
C GLN A 87 2.30 -5.87 7.32
N ARG A 88 2.12 -6.07 8.64
CA ARG A 88 2.36 -7.35 9.29
C ARG A 88 1.38 -8.41 8.79
N SER A 89 0.08 -8.11 8.72
CA SER A 89 -0.92 -9.08 8.22
C SER A 89 -0.69 -9.42 6.74
N ILE A 90 -0.29 -8.43 5.91
CA ILE A 90 0.12 -8.68 4.53
C ILE A 90 1.34 -9.60 4.49
N THR A 91 2.35 -9.33 5.31
CA THR A 91 3.56 -10.16 5.39
C THR A 91 3.23 -11.61 5.77
N GLU A 92 2.36 -11.80 6.76
CA GLU A 92 1.94 -13.11 7.23
C GLU A 92 1.24 -13.91 6.14
N VAL A 93 0.28 -13.30 5.44
CA VAL A 93 -0.52 -14.01 4.43
C VAL A 93 0.21 -14.15 3.09
N LEU A 94 0.94 -13.13 2.64
CA LEU A 94 1.57 -13.10 1.33
C LEU A 94 3.05 -13.52 1.33
N GLY A 95 3.62 -13.84 2.49
CA GLY A 95 4.95 -14.41 2.63
C GLY A 95 6.12 -13.44 2.47
N CYS A 96 5.85 -12.14 2.23
CA CYS A 96 6.89 -11.11 2.17
C CYS A 96 6.39 -9.76 2.69
N ARG A 97 7.31 -8.98 3.27
CA ARG A 97 7.01 -7.63 3.75
C ARG A 97 6.76 -6.70 2.55
N PRO A 98 5.68 -5.88 2.57
CA PRO A 98 5.42 -4.95 1.49
C PRO A 98 6.49 -3.85 1.42
N GLU A 99 6.84 -3.45 0.20
CA GLU A 99 7.60 -2.24 -0.08
C GLU A 99 6.70 -1.02 0.09
N LEU A 100 7.20 0.03 0.73
CA LEU A 100 6.38 1.16 1.14
C LEU A 100 6.83 2.46 0.47
N LEU A 101 5.86 3.23 0.01
CA LEU A 101 6.05 4.61 -0.41
C LEU A 101 5.06 5.51 0.35
N TYR A 102 5.57 6.61 0.90
CA TYR A 102 4.79 7.64 1.57
C TYR A 102 4.93 8.96 0.83
N ALA A 103 3.84 9.45 0.27
CA ALA A 103 3.74 10.78 -0.32
C ALA A 103 3.09 11.74 0.71
N TYR A 104 3.89 12.68 1.23
CA TYR A 104 3.47 13.59 2.27
C TYR A 104 3.03 14.93 1.70
N ASN A 105 2.17 15.63 2.46
CA ASN A 105 1.77 17.00 2.16
C ASN A 105 1.27 17.19 0.73
N THR A 106 0.56 16.20 0.20
CA THR A 106 0.11 16.15 -1.19
C THR A 106 -0.86 17.28 -1.53
N TRP A 107 -0.87 17.69 -2.79
CA TRP A 107 -1.81 18.68 -3.33
C TRP A 107 -3.22 18.12 -3.31
N GLN A 108 -4.18 18.84 -2.70
CA GLN A 108 -5.50 18.31 -2.43
C GLN A 108 -6.61 18.90 -3.29
N PHE A 109 -6.55 20.22 -3.56
CA PHE A 109 -7.61 20.91 -4.27
C PHE A 109 -7.10 21.48 -5.59
N SER A 110 -7.93 21.44 -6.63
CA SER A 110 -7.62 22.09 -7.91
C SER A 110 -7.61 23.61 -7.78
N ASP A 111 -8.39 24.16 -6.85
CA ASP A 111 -8.53 25.60 -6.57
C ASP A 111 -8.80 25.79 -5.08
N TYR A 112 -7.81 26.22 -4.33
CA TYR A 112 -7.89 26.42 -2.87
C TYR A 112 -8.84 27.56 -2.48
N SER A 113 -9.09 28.52 -3.37
CA SER A 113 -10.01 29.64 -3.07
C SER A 113 -11.47 29.20 -2.91
N LYS A 114 -11.84 28.03 -3.37
CA LYS A 114 -13.19 27.46 -3.29
C LYS A 114 -13.48 26.70 -2.01
N TYR A 115 -12.48 26.53 -1.15
CA TYR A 115 -12.58 25.72 0.05
C TYR A 115 -12.06 26.48 1.26
N GLU A 116 -12.71 26.30 2.42
CA GLU A 116 -12.12 26.71 3.68
C GLU A 116 -10.95 25.79 4.00
N SER A 117 -9.74 26.31 3.86
CA SER A 117 -8.51 25.53 3.97
C SER A 117 -7.40 26.31 4.70
N SER A 118 -7.78 27.28 5.55
CA SER A 118 -6.85 28.18 6.27
C SER A 118 -5.83 27.47 7.17
N ILE A 119 -6.10 26.21 7.54
CA ILE A 119 -5.13 25.38 8.28
C ILE A 119 -3.96 24.88 7.41
N PHE A 120 -4.03 25.03 6.09
CA PHE A 120 -2.99 24.61 5.15
C PHE A 120 -2.39 25.84 4.46
N SER A 121 -1.10 25.79 4.24
CA SER A 121 -0.38 26.76 3.41
C SER A 121 -0.44 26.34 1.94
N GLU A 122 -1.23 27.03 1.10
CA GLU A 122 -1.26 26.76 -0.34
C GLU A 122 0.14 26.90 -0.98
N SER A 123 0.93 27.89 -0.55
CA SER A 123 2.28 28.09 -1.07
C SER A 123 3.20 26.90 -0.78
N GLU A 124 3.13 26.32 0.43
CA GLU A 124 3.88 25.10 0.78
C GLU A 124 3.39 23.88 0.00
N LYS A 125 2.08 23.75 -0.19
CA LYS A 125 1.48 22.70 -1.01
C LYS A 125 1.93 22.79 -2.47
N ARG A 126 2.00 24.02 -3.02
CA ARG A 126 2.49 24.28 -4.37
C ARG A 126 3.97 23.89 -4.51
N LYS A 127 4.79 24.31 -3.56
CA LYS A 127 6.21 23.93 -3.52
C LYS A 127 6.37 22.40 -3.46
N GLN A 128 5.62 21.73 -2.61
CA GLN A 128 5.63 20.26 -2.49
C GLN A 128 5.27 19.60 -3.83
N ARG A 129 4.26 20.12 -4.53
CA ARG A 129 3.86 19.59 -5.84
C ARG A 129 4.91 19.81 -6.92
N GLU A 130 5.59 20.94 -6.90
CA GLU A 130 6.58 21.29 -7.92
C GLU A 130 7.92 20.61 -7.68
N GLU A 131 8.36 20.50 -6.42
CA GLU A 131 9.70 20.00 -6.07
C GLU A 131 9.70 18.52 -5.64
N GLN A 132 8.77 18.10 -4.77
CA GLN A 132 8.78 16.77 -4.18
C GLN A 132 7.97 15.74 -4.98
N PHE A 133 6.81 16.11 -5.51
CA PHE A 133 5.95 15.17 -6.21
C PHE A 133 6.61 14.49 -7.42
N PRO A 134 7.46 15.16 -8.23
CA PRO A 134 8.25 14.48 -9.25
C PRO A 134 9.20 13.42 -8.70
N LEU A 135 9.78 13.65 -7.51
CA LEU A 135 10.63 12.68 -6.82
C LEU A 135 9.80 11.50 -6.27
N ASP A 136 8.61 11.78 -5.75
CA ASP A 136 7.67 10.73 -5.32
C ASP A 136 7.23 9.85 -6.50
N CYS A 137 7.00 10.44 -7.69
CA CYS A 137 6.73 9.71 -8.92
C CYS A 137 7.91 8.81 -9.33
N GLN A 138 9.14 9.33 -9.24
CA GLN A 138 10.34 8.52 -9.50
C GLN A 138 10.46 7.38 -8.49
N ALA A 139 10.24 7.65 -7.20
CA ALA A 139 10.25 6.62 -6.16
C ALA A 139 9.18 5.54 -6.39
N ALA A 140 7.99 5.92 -6.89
CA ALA A 140 6.94 4.97 -7.26
C ALA A 140 7.36 4.08 -8.45
N TYR A 141 8.02 4.67 -9.45
CA TYR A 141 8.60 3.91 -10.57
C TYR A 141 9.66 2.91 -10.08
N ASP A 142 10.57 3.38 -9.22
CA ASP A 142 11.66 2.55 -8.66
C ASP A 142 11.10 1.42 -7.78
N LEU A 143 10.03 1.68 -7.03
CA LEU A 143 9.30 0.66 -6.26
C LEU A 143 8.75 -0.42 -7.19
N GLY A 144 8.08 -0.04 -8.27
CA GLY A 144 7.58 -0.99 -9.28
C GLY A 144 8.72 -1.82 -9.89
N ALA A 145 9.82 -1.18 -10.29
CA ALA A 145 10.99 -1.86 -10.82
C ALA A 145 11.63 -2.82 -9.80
N LYS A 146 11.63 -2.46 -8.50
CA LYS A 146 12.10 -3.34 -7.42
C LYS A 146 11.23 -4.58 -7.29
N LEU A 147 9.91 -4.43 -7.31
CA LEU A 147 8.98 -5.56 -7.23
C LEU A 147 9.16 -6.53 -8.41
N VAL A 148 9.36 -6.02 -9.62
CA VAL A 148 9.64 -6.85 -10.80
C VAL A 148 10.94 -7.66 -10.62
N ARG A 149 12.01 -7.02 -10.10
CA ARG A 149 13.27 -7.74 -9.81
C ARG A 149 13.06 -8.84 -8.76
N GLN A 150 12.31 -8.59 -7.71
CA GLN A 150 11.99 -9.60 -6.70
C GLN A 150 11.31 -10.84 -7.34
N VAL A 151 10.33 -10.62 -8.21
CA VAL A 151 9.67 -11.73 -8.93
C VAL A 151 10.65 -12.50 -9.80
N GLN A 152 11.52 -11.80 -10.55
CA GLN A 152 12.51 -12.46 -11.39
C GLN A 152 13.48 -13.32 -10.59
N GLU A 153 13.98 -12.81 -9.46
CA GLU A 153 14.85 -13.55 -8.54
C GLU A 153 14.16 -14.80 -7.96
N MET A 154 12.89 -14.67 -7.58
CA MET A 154 12.11 -15.79 -7.06
C MET A 154 11.91 -16.88 -8.11
N LYS A 155 11.60 -16.51 -9.36
CA LYS A 155 11.46 -17.46 -10.48
C LYS A 155 12.78 -18.19 -10.78
N GLN A 156 13.92 -17.48 -10.73
CA GLN A 156 15.23 -18.10 -10.92
C GLN A 156 15.59 -19.11 -9.81
N ARG A 157 15.29 -18.79 -8.55
CA ARG A 157 15.53 -19.70 -7.41
C ARG A 157 14.63 -20.94 -7.46
N GLY A 158 13.38 -20.79 -7.86
CA GLY A 158 12.44 -21.90 -8.02
C GLY A 158 12.79 -22.84 -9.18
N GLY A 159 13.37 -22.32 -10.28
CA GLY A 159 13.81 -23.12 -11.42
C GLY A 159 15.10 -23.91 -11.18
N ASN A 160 15.93 -23.54 -10.21
CA ASN A 160 17.17 -24.25 -9.88
C ASN A 160 16.97 -25.43 -8.89
N ASN A 161 15.76 -25.61 -8.38
CA ASN A 161 15.43 -26.67 -7.39
C ASN A 161 14.61 -27.81 -8.02
N GLN A 162 14.47 -27.87 -9.32
CA GLN A 162 13.90 -29.01 -10.09
C GLN A 162 15.01 -29.73 -10.85
#